data_4ed1aee59bec2216f5d85936f392831c
#
_entry.id   4ed1aee59bec2216f5d85936f392831c
#
_cell.length_a   1.000
_cell.length_b   1.000
_cell.length_c   1.000
_cell.angle_alpha   90.00
_cell.angle_beta   90.00
_cell.angle_gamma   90.00
#
_symmetry.space_group_name_H-M   'P 1'
#
loop_
_entity.id
_entity.type
_entity.pdbx_description
1 polymer ?
#
loop_
_entity_poly.entity_id
_entity_poly.type
_entity_poly.pdbx_seq_one_letter_code
_entity_poly.pdbx_strand_id
1 'polypeptide(L)'
;MDIQKLLAGFELFKGLSEQDLALIASKAVKAEFEENQEIFHEQSTESDLYILTEGRVQIVGALGKTDSATIHTILPGKLFGEFAFIDGQPRSATALAIKKSTVFKILSAALYELFDQNIKMG
;
A
#
# COMPACT_ATOMS: atom_id res chain seq x y z
N MET A 1 13.77 -3.52 -8.55
CA MET A 1 12.96 -4.43 -7.73
C MET A 1 11.78 -4.91 -8.56
N ASP A 2 11.56 -6.19 -8.58
CA ASP A 2 10.50 -6.79 -9.42
C ASP A 2 9.18 -6.77 -8.66
N ILE A 3 8.25 -5.94 -9.11
CA ILE A 3 6.97 -5.75 -8.43
C ILE A 3 6.15 -7.04 -8.42
N GLN A 4 6.14 -7.77 -9.53
CA GLN A 4 5.37 -9.02 -9.59
C GLN A 4 5.89 -10.04 -8.58
N LYS A 5 7.20 -10.15 -8.43
CA LYS A 5 7.79 -11.04 -7.43
C LYS A 5 7.44 -10.61 -6.02
N LEU A 6 7.46 -9.32 -5.75
CA LEU A 6 7.08 -8.82 -4.44
C LEU A 6 5.62 -9.13 -4.14
N LEU A 7 4.74 -8.93 -5.11
CA LEU A 7 3.32 -9.23 -4.93
C LEU A 7 3.09 -10.68 -4.54
N ALA A 8 3.82 -11.59 -5.17
CA ALA A 8 3.66 -13.02 -4.91
C ALA A 8 3.98 -13.38 -3.47
N GLY A 9 4.80 -12.59 -2.80
CA GLY A 9 5.20 -12.85 -1.42
C GLY A 9 4.28 -12.26 -0.37
N PHE A 10 3.31 -11.45 -0.75
CA PHE A 10 2.42 -10.83 0.23
C PHE A 10 1.22 -11.73 0.50
N GLU A 11 0.87 -11.84 1.78
CA GLU A 11 -0.23 -12.69 2.22
C GLU A 11 -1.54 -12.32 1.53
N LEU A 12 -1.76 -11.01 1.33
CA LEU A 12 -2.99 -10.53 0.71
C LEU A 12 -3.22 -11.10 -0.68
N PHE A 13 -2.14 -11.40 -1.40
CA PHE A 13 -2.22 -11.87 -2.79
C PHE A 13 -2.02 -13.36 -2.94
N LYS A 14 -2.00 -14.09 -1.86
CA LYS A 14 -1.89 -15.55 -1.92
C LYS A 14 -3.07 -16.12 -2.68
N GLY A 15 -2.80 -17.11 -3.50
CA GLY A 15 -3.83 -17.77 -4.27
C GLY A 15 -4.10 -17.15 -5.63
N LEU A 16 -3.53 -16.00 -5.92
CA LEU A 16 -3.66 -15.40 -7.23
C LEU A 16 -2.70 -16.06 -8.22
N SER A 17 -3.13 -16.20 -9.46
CA SER A 17 -2.31 -16.77 -10.52
C SER A 17 -1.19 -15.82 -10.91
N GLU A 18 -0.18 -16.34 -11.62
CA GLU A 18 0.87 -15.49 -12.16
C GLU A 18 0.31 -14.43 -13.11
N GLN A 19 -0.74 -14.79 -13.85
CA GLN A 19 -1.39 -13.83 -14.76
C GLN A 19 -2.04 -12.69 -13.97
N ASP A 20 -2.71 -13.01 -12.87
CA ASP A 20 -3.32 -12.01 -12.02
C ASP A 20 -2.27 -11.08 -11.42
N LEU A 21 -1.17 -11.66 -10.93
CA LEU A 21 -0.09 -10.86 -10.36
C LEU A 21 0.57 -9.97 -11.40
N ALA A 22 0.74 -10.48 -12.62
CA ALA A 22 1.29 -9.69 -13.70
C ALA A 22 0.38 -8.51 -14.05
N LEU A 23 -0.93 -8.75 -14.02
CA LEU A 23 -1.88 -7.70 -14.32
C LEU A 23 -1.82 -6.58 -13.27
N ILE A 24 -1.79 -6.97 -12.00
CA ILE A 24 -1.67 -5.99 -10.91
C ILE A 24 -0.37 -5.19 -11.07
N ALA A 25 0.73 -5.89 -11.31
CA ALA A 25 2.03 -5.24 -11.49
C ALA A 25 2.02 -4.25 -12.65
N SER A 26 1.34 -4.61 -13.74
CA SER A 26 1.29 -3.75 -14.93
C SER A 26 0.50 -2.46 -14.67
N LYS A 27 -0.40 -2.48 -13.70
CA LYS A 27 -1.23 -1.33 -13.36
C LYS A 27 -0.67 -0.52 -12.21
N ALA A 28 0.42 -0.96 -11.60
CA ALA A 28 1.04 -0.23 -10.51
C ALA A 28 1.67 1.06 -11.02
N VAL A 29 1.50 2.13 -10.27
CA VAL A 29 1.96 3.46 -10.67
C VAL A 29 3.11 3.89 -9.77
N LYS A 30 4.24 4.19 -10.36
CA LYS A 30 5.40 4.66 -9.61
C LYS A 30 5.15 6.10 -9.13
N ALA A 31 5.47 6.36 -7.87
CA ALA A 31 5.38 7.70 -7.31
C ALA A 31 6.57 7.95 -6.39
N GLU A 32 7.02 9.19 -6.34
CA GLU A 32 8.15 9.57 -5.50
C GLU A 32 7.71 10.60 -4.49
N PHE A 33 8.26 10.50 -3.29
CA PHE A 33 7.95 11.40 -2.18
C PHE A 33 9.25 11.93 -1.58
N GLU A 34 9.24 13.22 -1.28
CA GLU A 34 10.40 13.84 -0.65
C GLU A 34 10.36 13.57 0.85
N GLU A 35 11.49 13.83 1.50
CA GLU A 35 11.58 13.71 2.95
C GLU A 35 10.51 14.56 3.62
N ASN A 36 9.82 13.98 4.59
CA ASN A 36 8.75 14.62 5.38
C ASN A 36 7.44 14.82 4.62
N GLN A 37 7.31 14.24 3.43
CA GLN A 37 6.07 14.33 2.68
C GLN A 37 5.15 13.19 3.10
N GLU A 38 3.85 13.47 3.22
CA GLU A 38 2.86 12.44 3.53
C GLU A 38 2.49 11.68 2.27
N ILE A 39 2.42 10.36 2.38
CA ILE A 39 1.97 9.50 1.29
C ILE A 39 0.46 9.40 1.35
N PHE A 40 -0.08 9.20 2.54
CA PHE A 40 -1.51 9.36 2.79
C PHE A 40 -1.70 9.87 4.21
N HIS A 41 -2.86 10.45 4.45
CA HIS A 41 -3.15 11.11 5.72
C HIS A 41 -4.23 10.34 6.48
N GLU A 42 -4.12 10.35 7.80
CA GLU A 42 -5.14 9.80 8.68
C GLU A 42 -6.50 10.39 8.31
N GLN A 43 -7.54 9.57 8.35
CA GLN A 43 -8.94 9.94 8.05
C GLN A 43 -9.25 10.06 6.56
N SER A 44 -8.27 9.99 5.68
CA SER A 44 -8.57 9.98 4.25
C SER A 44 -9.28 8.68 3.90
N THR A 45 -10.09 8.74 2.85
CA THR A 45 -10.96 7.63 2.48
C THR A 45 -10.43 6.80 1.30
N GLU A 46 -9.30 7.20 0.71
CA GLU A 46 -8.71 6.37 -0.33
C GLU A 46 -8.16 5.09 0.28
N SER A 47 -8.20 4.01 -0.46
CA SER A 47 -7.81 2.70 0.05
C SER A 47 -6.79 2.02 -0.86
N ASP A 48 -6.01 2.79 -1.58
CA ASP A 48 -4.98 2.24 -2.44
C ASP A 48 -3.86 1.62 -1.61
N LEU A 49 -3.17 0.66 -2.22
CA LEU A 49 -2.06 -0.03 -1.57
C LEU A 49 -0.75 0.51 -2.11
N TYR A 50 0.30 0.36 -1.31
CA TYR A 50 1.62 0.90 -1.67
C TYR A 50 2.69 -0.14 -1.41
N ILE A 51 3.66 -0.21 -2.31
CA ILE A 51 4.86 -1.04 -2.11
C ILE A 51 6.04 -0.08 -2.08
N LEU A 52 6.80 -0.10 -0.99
CA LEU A 52 8.00 0.73 -0.90
C LEU A 52 9.15 0.01 -1.61
N THR A 53 9.76 0.67 -2.58
CA THR A 53 10.92 0.10 -3.26
C THR A 53 12.23 0.78 -2.87
N GLU A 54 12.18 2.06 -2.49
CA GLU A 54 13.36 2.78 -2.03
C GLU A 54 12.95 3.76 -0.95
N GLY A 55 13.83 3.99 0.01
CA GLY A 55 13.59 4.97 1.05
C GLY A 55 13.12 4.36 2.35
N ARG A 56 12.34 5.12 3.09
CA ARG A 56 11.81 4.66 4.38
C ARG A 56 10.55 5.43 4.71
N VAL A 57 9.55 4.68 5.18
CA VAL A 57 8.25 5.24 5.51
C VAL A 57 7.91 4.87 6.94
N GLN A 58 7.27 5.79 7.66
CA GLN A 58 6.73 5.49 8.98
C GLN A 58 5.23 5.64 8.97
N ILE A 59 4.57 4.69 9.59
CA ILE A 59 3.15 4.77 9.85
C ILE A 59 3.02 5.41 11.22
N VAL A 60 2.38 6.56 11.26
CA VAL A 60 2.32 7.38 12.47
C VAL A 60 0.87 7.50 12.91
N GLY A 61 0.59 7.05 14.11
CA GLY A 61 -0.75 7.19 14.66
C GLY A 61 -0.96 8.60 15.14
N ALA A 62 -1.91 9.31 14.54
CA ALA A 62 -2.24 10.65 14.98
C ALA A 62 -3.40 10.53 15.96
N LEU A 63 -3.07 10.29 17.18
CA LEU A 63 -4.09 10.04 18.18
C LEU A 63 -4.71 11.30 18.74
N GLY A 64 -4.33 12.46 18.21
CA GLY A 64 -4.80 13.71 18.74
C GLY A 64 -4.32 13.93 20.15
N LYS A 65 -3.25 13.27 20.54
CA LYS A 65 -2.71 13.33 21.88
C LYS A 65 -1.37 14.04 21.85
N THR A 66 -0.73 13.99 22.99
CA THR A 66 0.55 14.65 23.16
C THR A 66 1.63 14.07 22.28
N ASP A 67 1.54 12.79 21.97
CA ASP A 67 2.56 12.13 21.18
C ASP A 67 1.95 11.45 19.98
N SER A 68 2.45 11.76 18.80
CA SER A 68 2.18 10.93 17.64
C SER A 68 3.23 9.82 17.72
N ALA A 69 2.81 8.65 18.14
CA ALA A 69 3.71 7.52 18.24
C ALA A 69 3.89 6.88 16.88
N THR A 70 5.14 6.55 16.54
CA THR A 70 5.38 5.73 15.38
C THR A 70 4.82 4.35 15.66
N ILE A 71 3.86 3.93 14.83
CA ILE A 71 3.27 2.62 14.96
C ILE A 71 4.16 1.57 14.30
N HIS A 72 4.75 1.92 13.16
CA HIS A 72 5.45 0.94 12.36
C HIS A 72 6.38 1.62 11.35
N THR A 73 7.53 1.02 11.11
CA THR A 73 8.48 1.50 10.10
C THR A 73 8.44 0.54 8.91
N ILE A 74 8.27 1.08 7.72
CA ILE A 74 8.22 0.31 6.49
C ILE A 74 9.58 0.39 5.80
N LEU A 75 10.12 -0.77 5.50
CA LEU A 75 11.39 -0.89 4.77
C LEU A 75 11.14 -1.27 3.33
N PRO A 76 12.14 -1.06 2.43
CA PRO A 76 11.96 -1.46 1.04
C PRO A 76 11.56 -2.92 0.89
N GLY A 77 10.67 -3.18 -0.04
CA GLY A 77 10.15 -4.51 -0.31
C GLY A 77 8.85 -4.82 0.42
N LYS A 78 8.33 -3.87 1.20
CA LYS A 78 7.14 -4.12 2.02
C LYS A 78 5.91 -3.42 1.46
N LEU A 79 4.76 -4.04 1.72
CA LEU A 79 3.44 -3.51 1.38
C LEU A 79 2.92 -2.70 2.56
N PHE A 80 2.27 -1.59 2.28
CA PHE A 80 1.60 -0.82 3.34
C PHE A 80 0.34 -0.17 2.78
N GLY A 81 -0.53 0.25 3.69
CA GLY A 81 -1.79 0.87 3.31
C GLY A 81 -2.90 -0.11 3.02
N GLU A 82 -2.66 -1.40 3.25
CA GLU A 82 -3.63 -2.44 2.90
C GLU A 82 -4.82 -2.53 3.84
N PHE A 83 -4.72 -2.01 5.07
CA PHE A 83 -5.81 -2.14 6.03
C PHE A 83 -7.08 -1.44 5.56
N ALA A 84 -6.96 -0.25 5.00
CA ALA A 84 -8.13 0.47 4.50
C ALA A 84 -8.81 -0.28 3.35
N PHE A 85 -8.01 -0.96 2.53
CA PHE A 85 -8.56 -1.80 1.47
C PHE A 85 -9.32 -3.00 2.04
N ILE A 86 -8.78 -3.61 3.09
CA ILE A 86 -9.36 -4.82 3.69
C ILE A 86 -10.64 -4.49 4.46
N ASP A 87 -10.62 -3.46 5.30
CA ASP A 87 -11.74 -3.18 6.20
C ASP A 87 -12.70 -2.11 5.69
N GLY A 88 -12.35 -1.42 4.60
CA GLY A 88 -13.21 -0.40 4.03
C GLY A 88 -13.37 0.86 4.88
N GLN A 89 -12.52 1.04 5.88
CA GLN A 89 -12.60 2.19 6.77
C GLN A 89 -11.62 3.28 6.36
N PRO A 90 -11.84 4.52 6.79
CA PRO A 90 -10.85 5.57 6.56
C PRO A 90 -9.49 5.21 7.15
N ARG A 91 -8.45 5.82 6.63
CA ARG A 91 -7.09 5.58 7.11
C ARG A 91 -7.01 5.85 8.61
N SER A 92 -6.49 4.89 9.35
CA SER A 92 -6.35 5.02 10.80
C SER A 92 -5.05 5.70 11.21
N ALA A 93 -4.16 5.94 10.27
CA ALA A 93 -2.86 6.55 10.54
C ALA A 93 -2.35 7.24 9.29
N THR A 94 -1.31 8.04 9.47
CA THR A 94 -0.65 8.76 8.38
C THR A 94 0.60 7.99 7.96
N ALA A 95 0.84 7.88 6.67
CA ALA A 95 2.09 7.33 6.15
C ALA A 95 3.00 8.48 5.75
N LEU A 96 4.15 8.56 6.38
CA LEU A 96 5.09 9.67 6.23
C LEU A 96 6.41 9.17 5.66
N ALA A 97 6.87 9.78 4.57
CA ALA A 97 8.19 9.47 4.05
C ALA A 97 9.21 10.18 4.93
N ILE A 98 10.05 9.41 5.63
CA ILE A 98 11.05 10.02 6.51
C ILE A 98 12.38 10.26 5.81
N LYS A 99 12.46 9.85 4.55
CA LYS A 99 13.54 10.22 3.64
C LYS A 99 12.95 10.10 2.24
N LYS A 100 13.67 10.58 1.24
CA LYS A 100 13.19 10.48 -0.14
C LYS A 100 12.87 9.01 -0.43
N SER A 101 11.67 8.77 -0.93
CA SER A 101 11.15 7.41 -1.08
C SER A 101 10.48 7.23 -2.42
N THR A 102 10.58 6.01 -2.94
CA THR A 102 9.90 5.61 -4.15
C THR A 102 8.93 4.49 -3.80
N VAL A 103 7.68 4.63 -4.25
CA VAL A 103 6.66 3.62 -4.02
C VAL A 103 6.00 3.26 -5.35
N PHE A 104 5.38 2.08 -5.36
CA PHE A 104 4.45 1.70 -6.42
C PHE A 104 3.07 1.64 -5.81
N LYS A 105 2.16 2.42 -6.39
CA LYS A 105 0.80 2.55 -5.90
C LYS A 105 -0.09 1.61 -6.69
N ILE A 106 -0.87 0.79 -5.98
CA ILE A 106 -1.83 -0.13 -6.59
C ILE A 106 -3.22 0.39 -6.26
N LEU A 107 -3.96 0.78 -7.30
CA LEU A 107 -5.28 1.35 -7.11
C LEU A 107 -6.24 0.29 -6.59
N SER A 108 -6.97 0.62 -5.54
CA SER A 108 -7.94 -0.31 -4.97
C SER A 108 -9.02 -0.70 -5.98
N ALA A 109 -9.40 0.23 -6.86
CA ALA A 109 -10.40 -0.06 -7.88
C ALA A 109 -9.96 -1.20 -8.79
N ALA A 110 -8.68 -1.25 -9.14
CA ALA A 110 -8.15 -2.33 -9.97
C ALA A 110 -8.21 -3.68 -9.24
N LEU A 111 -7.94 -3.67 -7.94
CA LEU A 111 -8.00 -4.88 -7.15
C LEU A 111 -9.43 -5.37 -6.97
N TYR A 112 -10.36 -4.47 -6.71
CA TYR A 112 -11.77 -4.87 -6.57
C TYR A 112 -12.27 -5.50 -7.86
N GLU A 113 -11.93 -4.92 -8.99
CA GLU A 113 -12.34 -5.47 -10.28
C GLU A 113 -11.79 -6.89 -10.47
N LEU A 114 -10.52 -7.09 -10.16
CA LEU A 114 -9.91 -8.40 -10.29
C LEU A 114 -10.53 -9.43 -9.37
N PHE A 115 -10.74 -9.06 -8.10
CA PHE A 115 -11.33 -9.97 -7.13
C PHE A 115 -12.78 -10.30 -7.46
N ASP A 116 -13.53 -9.33 -7.96
CA ASP A 116 -14.91 -9.57 -8.40
C ASP A 116 -14.95 -10.58 -9.54
N GLN A 117 -14.04 -10.44 -10.50
CA GLN A 117 -13.98 -11.38 -11.60
C GLN A 117 -13.65 -12.78 -11.13
N ASN A 118 -12.73 -12.91 -10.19
CA ASN A 118 -12.38 -14.22 -9.65
C ASN A 118 -13.54 -14.85 -8.89
N ILE A 119 -14.29 -14.08 -8.15
CA ILE A 119 -15.46 -14.56 -7.44
C ILE A 119 -16.53 -15.03 -8.43
N LYS A 120 -16.75 -14.26 -9.48
CA LYS A 120 -17.78 -14.62 -10.47
C LYS A 120 -17.45 -15.88 -11.26
N MET A 121 -16.16 -16.11 -11.45
CA MET A 121 -15.70 -17.29 -12.18
C MET A 121 -15.63 -18.52 -11.30
N GLY A 122 -15.52 -18.32 -10.02
CA GLY A 122 -15.51 -19.40 -9.07
C GLY A 122 -16.91 -19.86 -8.74
#